data_eb3530b3f24f581e2186fb7491d60e95
#
_entry.id   eb3530b3f24f581e2186fb7491d60e95
#
_cell.length_a   1.000
_cell.length_b   1.000
_cell.length_c   1.000
_cell.angle_alpha   90.00
_cell.angle_beta   90.00
_cell.angle_gamma   90.00
#
_symmetry.space_group_name_H-M   'P 1'
#
loop_
_entity.id
_entity.type
_entity.pdbx_description
1 polymer ?
#
loop_
_entity_poly.entity_id
_entity_poly.type
_entity_poly.pdbx_seq_one_letter_code
_entity_poly.pdbx_strand_id
1 'polypeptide(L)'
;YTTLFRSLWSLREDWNNTVRKVEDTAVNLSLSQARQADDTFLQTELSLRELQRELEKQIATNGVDGRGLSETMRLLQSRLPQLHGLFYYDAHGKWIATSMNRIPPYINNADREYFAYHRSSLRNTLHVGPVLRSRTTHELVIPVTLRVNDAYNGFRGVLLATIKVDYFRRFYSYYELSEGDVLVLMLADSTVLYARPMPDSYIGKNLSVSPLFLQMLANADKG
;
A
#
# COMPACT_ATOMS: atom_id res chain seq x y z
N TYR A 1 -50.37 30.40 -13.31
CA TYR A 1 -49.56 30.21 -12.09
C TYR A 1 -49.17 28.75 -11.86
N THR A 2 -49.96 27.76 -12.26
CA THR A 2 -49.71 26.30 -12.06
C THR A 2 -48.58 25.74 -12.91
N THR A 3 -48.31 26.29 -14.12
CA THR A 3 -47.26 25.81 -15.02
C THR A 3 -45.85 26.20 -14.55
N LEU A 4 -45.68 27.38 -14.00
CA LEU A 4 -44.41 27.85 -13.45
C LEU A 4 -43.97 27.05 -12.20
N PHE A 5 -44.92 26.72 -11.35
CA PHE A 5 -44.64 25.87 -10.15
C PHE A 5 -44.26 24.44 -10.54
N ARG A 6 -44.86 23.87 -11.57
CA ARG A 6 -44.49 22.54 -12.09
C ARG A 6 -43.08 22.52 -12.69
N SER A 7 -42.70 23.57 -13.42
CA SER A 7 -41.36 23.66 -14.01
C SER A 7 -40.27 23.81 -12.97
N LEU A 8 -40.48 24.61 -11.92
CA LEU A 8 -39.54 24.78 -10.83
C LEU A 8 -39.41 23.52 -9.99
N TRP A 9 -40.51 22.78 -9.77
CA TRP A 9 -40.48 21.52 -9.02
C TRP A 9 -39.76 20.41 -9.81
N SER A 10 -40.03 20.30 -11.11
CA SER A 10 -39.34 19.39 -12.03
C SER A 10 -37.84 19.67 -12.10
N LEU A 11 -37.41 20.93 -12.21
CA LEU A 11 -36.00 21.32 -12.17
C LEU A 11 -35.30 20.95 -10.85
N ARG A 12 -35.99 21.09 -9.72
CA ARG A 12 -35.46 20.72 -8.43
C ARG A 12 -35.36 19.21 -8.25
N GLU A 13 -36.34 18.46 -8.77
CA GLU A 13 -36.33 16.99 -8.73
C GLU A 13 -35.23 16.42 -9.65
N ASP A 14 -35.07 16.99 -10.85
CA ASP A 14 -34.02 16.62 -11.80
C ASP A 14 -32.65 16.94 -11.25
N TRP A 15 -32.46 18.07 -10.55
CA TRP A 15 -31.23 18.43 -9.86
C TRP A 15 -30.90 17.45 -8.74
N ASN A 16 -31.86 17.16 -7.86
CA ASN A 16 -31.65 16.22 -6.75
C ASN A 16 -31.35 14.80 -7.26
N ASN A 17 -31.98 14.37 -8.33
CA ASN A 17 -31.73 13.07 -8.94
C ASN A 17 -30.34 13.02 -9.58
N THR A 18 -29.90 14.11 -10.21
CA THR A 18 -28.54 14.23 -10.78
C THR A 18 -27.49 14.20 -9.70
N VAL A 19 -27.66 14.95 -8.60
CA VAL A 19 -26.72 14.97 -7.46
C VAL A 19 -26.60 13.57 -6.84
N ARG A 20 -27.73 12.91 -6.54
CA ARG A 20 -27.71 11.52 -6.00
C ARG A 20 -27.00 10.55 -6.93
N LYS A 21 -27.25 10.64 -8.25
CA LYS A 21 -26.60 9.75 -9.21
C LYS A 21 -25.08 9.96 -9.25
N VAL A 22 -24.60 11.19 -9.10
CA VAL A 22 -23.16 11.51 -9.03
C VAL A 22 -22.58 10.97 -7.71
N GLU A 23 -23.26 11.16 -6.58
CA GLU A 23 -22.86 10.63 -5.27
C GLU A 23 -22.78 9.11 -5.30
N ASP A 24 -23.80 8.41 -5.77
CA ASP A 24 -23.83 6.95 -5.89
C ASP A 24 -22.69 6.44 -6.78
N THR A 25 -22.41 7.13 -7.89
CA THR A 25 -21.32 6.79 -8.80
C THR A 25 -19.97 6.95 -8.11
N ALA A 26 -19.75 8.05 -7.39
CA ALA A 26 -18.51 8.32 -6.67
C ALA A 26 -18.28 7.29 -5.53
N VAL A 27 -19.33 6.96 -4.77
CA VAL A 27 -19.26 5.93 -3.72
C VAL A 27 -18.92 4.56 -4.32
N ASN A 28 -19.61 4.13 -5.37
CA ASN A 28 -19.36 2.84 -6.01
C ASN A 28 -17.95 2.76 -6.59
N LEU A 29 -17.46 3.84 -7.19
CA LEU A 29 -16.11 3.94 -7.70
C LEU A 29 -15.07 3.84 -6.57
N SER A 30 -15.27 4.59 -5.50
CA SER A 30 -14.38 4.57 -4.32
C SER A 30 -14.31 3.18 -3.69
N LEU A 31 -15.46 2.50 -3.53
CA LEU A 31 -15.52 1.12 -3.02
C LEU A 31 -14.79 0.13 -3.94
N SER A 32 -14.95 0.26 -5.25
CA SER A 32 -14.25 -0.58 -6.23
C SER A 32 -12.72 -0.41 -6.14
N GLN A 33 -12.28 0.83 -6.02
CA GLN A 33 -10.86 1.17 -5.89
C GLN A 33 -10.26 0.72 -4.56
N ALA A 34 -11.01 0.87 -3.46
CA ALA A 34 -10.61 0.39 -2.15
C ALA A 34 -10.45 -1.14 -2.14
N ARG A 35 -11.41 -1.88 -2.69
CA ARG A 35 -11.32 -3.35 -2.81
C ARG A 35 -10.11 -3.79 -3.63
N GLN A 36 -9.82 -3.12 -4.74
CA GLN A 36 -8.64 -3.43 -5.55
C GLN A 36 -7.33 -3.17 -4.78
N ALA A 37 -7.27 -2.10 -4.00
CA ALA A 37 -6.13 -1.85 -3.11
C ALA A 37 -6.01 -2.94 -2.04
N ASP A 38 -7.11 -3.28 -1.35
CA ASP A 38 -7.16 -4.33 -0.34
C ASP A 38 -6.70 -5.67 -0.91
N ASP A 39 -7.17 -6.07 -2.09
CA ASP A 39 -6.74 -7.30 -2.78
C ASP A 39 -5.24 -7.28 -3.08
N THR A 40 -4.69 -6.13 -3.47
CA THR A 40 -3.27 -5.95 -3.74
C THR A 40 -2.43 -6.16 -2.47
N PHE A 41 -2.85 -5.59 -1.34
CA PHE A 41 -2.19 -5.77 -0.05
C PHE A 41 -2.36 -7.20 0.47
N LEU A 42 -3.55 -7.79 0.36
CA LEU A 42 -3.82 -9.18 0.77
C LEU A 42 -2.94 -10.18 0.03
N GLN A 43 -2.85 -10.09 -1.30
CA GLN A 43 -1.98 -10.96 -2.10
C GLN A 43 -0.50 -10.81 -1.68
N THR A 44 -0.07 -9.58 -1.39
CA THR A 44 1.28 -9.31 -0.90
C THR A 44 1.51 -9.92 0.48
N GLU A 45 0.55 -9.78 1.40
CA GLU A 45 0.62 -10.39 2.73
C GLU A 45 0.70 -11.92 2.65
N LEU A 46 -0.16 -12.56 1.88
CA LEU A 46 -0.17 -14.01 1.73
C LEU A 46 1.18 -14.53 1.23
N SER A 47 1.80 -13.84 0.26
CA SER A 47 3.12 -14.19 -0.25
C SER A 47 4.23 -14.01 0.80
N LEU A 48 4.17 -12.93 1.58
CA LEU A 48 5.10 -12.71 2.69
C LEU A 48 4.94 -13.75 3.79
N ARG A 49 3.71 -14.17 4.12
CA ARG A 49 3.43 -15.20 5.12
C ARG A 49 3.95 -16.59 4.68
N GLU A 50 3.85 -16.90 3.39
CA GLU A 50 4.43 -18.13 2.84
C GLU A 50 5.96 -18.13 2.99
N LEU A 51 6.61 -17.04 2.57
CA LEU A 51 8.06 -16.87 2.74
C LEU A 51 8.50 -16.88 4.20
N GLN A 52 7.72 -16.25 5.09
CA GLN A 52 8.01 -16.20 6.52
C GLN A 52 8.04 -17.62 7.13
N ARG A 53 7.01 -18.43 6.84
CA ARG A 53 6.94 -19.81 7.35
C ARG A 53 8.10 -20.67 6.88
N GLU A 54 8.46 -20.58 5.60
CA GLU A 54 9.59 -21.32 5.05
C GLU A 54 10.91 -20.86 5.68
N LEU A 55 11.10 -19.55 5.82
CA LEU A 55 12.30 -18.96 6.39
C LEU A 55 12.48 -19.31 7.87
N GLU A 56 11.41 -19.21 8.68
CA GLU A 56 11.45 -19.57 10.12
C GLU A 56 11.73 -21.06 10.31
N LYS A 57 11.24 -21.92 9.41
CA LYS A 57 11.59 -23.34 9.38
C LYS A 57 13.07 -23.56 9.08
N GLN A 58 13.64 -22.85 8.09
CA GLN A 58 15.07 -22.93 7.77
C GLN A 58 15.93 -22.45 8.96
N ILE A 59 15.54 -21.35 9.61
CA ILE A 59 16.23 -20.82 10.81
C ILE A 59 16.23 -21.86 11.95
N ALA A 60 15.15 -22.61 12.11
CA ALA A 60 15.04 -23.62 13.17
C ALA A 60 15.85 -24.91 12.90
N THR A 61 16.28 -25.15 11.67
CA THR A 61 16.96 -26.39 11.24
C THR A 61 18.41 -26.16 10.83
N ASN A 62 18.65 -25.76 9.60
CA ASN A 62 19.97 -25.76 8.95
C ASN A 62 20.54 -24.36 8.67
N GLY A 63 19.85 -23.30 9.09
CA GLY A 63 20.16 -21.93 8.72
C GLY A 63 19.57 -21.55 7.36
N VAL A 64 19.68 -20.26 7.02
CA VAL A 64 19.02 -19.67 5.84
C VAL A 64 19.78 -19.99 4.55
N ASP A 65 19.13 -20.66 3.61
CA ASP A 65 19.60 -20.76 2.21
C ASP A 65 19.20 -19.49 1.45
N GLY A 66 20.08 -18.48 1.46
CA GLY A 66 19.83 -17.21 0.77
C GLY A 66 19.68 -17.33 -0.75
N ARG A 67 20.30 -18.35 -1.39
CA ARG A 67 20.16 -18.58 -2.84
C ARG A 67 18.80 -19.18 -3.17
N GLY A 68 18.42 -20.27 -2.54
CA GLY A 68 17.13 -20.91 -2.74
C GLY A 68 15.96 -19.97 -2.39
N LEU A 69 16.10 -19.19 -1.30
CA LEU A 69 15.12 -18.16 -0.94
C LEU A 69 15.00 -17.08 -2.02
N SER A 70 16.12 -16.61 -2.60
CA SER A 70 16.10 -15.63 -3.69
C SER A 70 15.44 -16.18 -4.97
N GLU A 71 15.59 -17.46 -5.27
CA GLU A 71 14.92 -18.11 -6.39
C GLU A 71 13.40 -18.18 -6.19
N THR A 72 12.97 -18.57 -4.98
CA THR A 72 11.55 -18.56 -4.58
C THR A 72 10.97 -17.16 -4.66
N MET A 73 11.67 -16.15 -4.16
CA MET A 73 11.25 -14.74 -4.24
C MET A 73 11.09 -14.27 -5.67
N ARG A 74 11.99 -14.64 -6.59
CA ARG A 74 11.88 -14.29 -8.02
C ARG A 74 10.65 -14.93 -8.68
N LEU A 75 10.38 -16.18 -8.35
CA LEU A 75 9.20 -16.88 -8.86
C LEU A 75 7.91 -16.23 -8.36
N LEU A 76 7.83 -15.86 -7.08
CA LEU A 76 6.67 -15.16 -6.52
C LEU A 76 6.50 -13.78 -7.16
N GLN A 77 7.57 -12.99 -7.28
CA GLN A 77 7.52 -11.67 -7.90
C GLN A 77 7.06 -11.74 -9.36
N SER A 78 7.45 -12.75 -10.13
CA SER A 78 7.06 -12.90 -11.54
C SER A 78 5.55 -13.09 -11.72
N ARG A 79 4.84 -13.55 -10.68
CA ARG A 79 3.39 -13.76 -10.66
C ARG A 79 2.61 -12.55 -10.12
N LEU A 80 3.31 -11.59 -9.52
CA LEU A 80 2.72 -10.44 -8.83
C LEU A 80 3.22 -9.12 -9.45
N PRO A 81 2.59 -8.63 -10.53
CA PRO A 81 3.05 -7.46 -11.28
C PRO A 81 3.08 -6.17 -10.46
N GLN A 82 2.31 -6.10 -9.36
CA GLN A 82 2.30 -5.00 -8.42
C GLN A 82 3.61 -4.90 -7.63
N LEU A 83 4.37 -5.98 -7.47
CA LEU A 83 5.59 -5.97 -6.68
C LEU A 83 6.77 -5.35 -7.45
N HIS A 84 7.48 -4.45 -6.81
CA HIS A 84 8.80 -3.99 -7.25
C HIS A 84 9.87 -5.02 -6.88
N GLY A 85 9.81 -5.58 -5.64
CA GLY A 85 10.74 -6.60 -5.19
C GLY A 85 10.34 -7.22 -3.86
N LEU A 86 10.99 -8.35 -3.57
CA LEU A 86 10.94 -9.09 -2.32
C LEU A 86 12.35 -9.18 -1.73
N PHE A 87 12.46 -9.04 -0.41
CA PHE A 87 13.74 -8.95 0.28
C PHE A 87 13.67 -9.61 1.65
N TYR A 88 14.79 -10.23 2.07
CA TYR A 88 15.00 -10.64 3.44
C TYR A 88 16.28 -9.99 3.98
N TYR A 89 16.13 -9.32 5.11
CA TYR A 89 17.24 -8.74 5.89
C TYR A 89 17.39 -9.49 7.19
N ASP A 90 18.62 -9.81 7.58
CA ASP A 90 18.90 -10.43 8.88
C ASP A 90 18.67 -9.45 10.06
N ALA A 91 18.91 -9.91 11.28
CA ALA A 91 18.73 -9.11 12.50
C ALA A 91 19.59 -7.83 12.56
N HIS A 92 20.61 -7.73 11.72
CA HIS A 92 21.49 -6.57 11.58
C HIS A 92 21.18 -5.69 10.38
N GLY A 93 20.12 -5.99 9.61
CA GLY A 93 19.73 -5.26 8.42
C GLY A 93 20.52 -5.57 7.17
N LYS A 94 21.37 -6.61 7.21
CA LYS A 94 22.12 -7.09 6.05
C LYS A 94 21.19 -7.84 5.10
N TRP A 95 21.34 -7.61 3.82
CA TRP A 95 20.60 -8.34 2.79
C TRP A 95 21.09 -9.77 2.67
N ILE A 96 20.20 -10.73 2.87
CA ILE A 96 20.47 -12.17 2.78
C ILE A 96 19.89 -12.75 1.49
N ALA A 97 18.65 -12.34 1.12
CA ALA A 97 17.98 -12.80 -0.08
C ALA A 97 17.16 -11.66 -0.74
N THR A 98 17.00 -11.76 -2.05
CA THR A 98 16.18 -10.81 -2.83
C THR A 98 15.71 -11.43 -4.14
N SER A 99 14.55 -10.98 -4.60
CA SER A 99 14.06 -11.25 -5.96
C SER A 99 14.77 -10.43 -7.04
N MET A 100 15.55 -9.40 -6.65
CA MET A 100 16.33 -8.58 -7.58
C MET A 100 17.53 -9.35 -8.14
N ASN A 101 18.10 -8.87 -9.26
CA ASN A 101 19.19 -9.56 -9.97
C ASN A 101 20.46 -9.70 -9.12
N ARG A 102 20.70 -8.78 -8.19
CA ARG A 102 21.88 -8.79 -7.32
C ARG A 102 21.60 -8.14 -5.97
N ILE A 103 22.34 -8.57 -4.95
CA ILE A 103 22.40 -7.92 -3.65
C ILE A 103 23.50 -6.85 -3.70
N PRO A 104 23.19 -5.57 -3.45
CA PRO A 104 24.20 -4.52 -3.39
C PRO A 104 25.13 -4.74 -2.16
N PRO A 105 26.46 -4.71 -2.33
CA PRO A 105 27.40 -5.15 -1.28
C PRO A 105 27.47 -4.21 -0.06
N TYR A 106 27.07 -2.94 -0.22
CA TYR A 106 27.25 -1.91 0.81
C TYR A 106 25.95 -1.35 1.37
N ILE A 107 24.79 -1.91 0.98
CA ILE A 107 23.50 -1.42 1.46
C ILE A 107 23.08 -2.23 2.69
N ASN A 108 22.79 -1.49 3.76
CA ASN A 108 22.16 -2.00 4.97
C ASN A 108 20.85 -1.25 5.21
N ASN A 109 19.83 -1.93 5.73
CA ASN A 109 18.50 -1.37 5.91
C ASN A 109 18.07 -1.28 7.39
N ALA A 110 19.00 -1.43 8.34
CA ALA A 110 18.72 -1.34 9.77
C ALA A 110 18.23 0.05 10.22
N ASP A 111 18.51 1.08 9.44
CA ASP A 111 18.08 2.48 9.67
C ASP A 111 16.70 2.81 9.12
N ARG A 112 16.06 1.87 8.39
CA ARG A 112 14.71 2.08 7.85
C ARG A 112 13.65 2.01 8.94
N GLU A 113 12.60 2.82 8.79
CA GLU A 113 11.48 2.88 9.72
C GLU A 113 10.89 1.48 10.00
N TYR A 114 10.53 0.74 8.95
CA TYR A 114 9.95 -0.60 9.07
C TYR A 114 10.87 -1.60 9.79
N PHE A 115 12.19 -1.43 9.65
CA PHE A 115 13.15 -2.29 10.35
C PHE A 115 13.18 -1.99 11.85
N ALA A 116 13.21 -0.70 12.21
CA ALA A 116 13.14 -0.24 13.59
C ALA A 116 11.81 -0.67 14.25
N TYR A 117 10.69 -0.55 13.52
CA TYR A 117 9.38 -1.02 13.96
C TYR A 117 9.40 -2.49 14.35
N HIS A 118 9.84 -3.38 13.45
CA HIS A 118 9.86 -4.82 13.72
C HIS A 118 10.91 -5.24 14.76
N ARG A 119 12.02 -4.53 14.87
CA ARG A 119 13.03 -4.81 15.91
C ARG A 119 12.52 -4.48 17.30
N SER A 120 11.72 -3.45 17.46
CA SER A 120 11.17 -3.01 18.75
C SER A 120 9.84 -3.67 19.12
N SER A 121 9.07 -4.18 18.14
CA SER A 121 7.76 -4.80 18.35
C SER A 121 7.83 -6.31 18.40
N LEU A 122 7.19 -6.92 19.41
CA LEU A 122 7.01 -8.38 19.47
C LEU A 122 5.82 -8.88 18.66
N ARG A 123 5.04 -7.96 18.05
CA ARG A 123 3.85 -8.32 17.29
C ARG A 123 4.24 -8.92 15.94
N ASN A 124 3.66 -10.05 15.61
CA ASN A 124 3.79 -10.68 14.28
C ASN A 124 2.64 -10.23 13.35
N THR A 125 2.43 -8.92 13.27
CA THR A 125 1.43 -8.29 12.40
C THR A 125 2.11 -7.72 11.16
N LEU A 126 1.37 -7.71 10.05
CA LEU A 126 1.79 -6.97 8.87
C LEU A 126 1.98 -5.48 9.23
N HIS A 127 3.05 -4.89 8.75
CA HIS A 127 3.27 -3.45 8.84
C HIS A 127 3.40 -2.87 7.44
N VAL A 128 2.55 -1.89 7.14
CA VAL A 128 2.61 -1.08 5.92
C VAL A 128 3.19 0.26 6.30
N GLY A 129 4.39 0.54 5.84
CA GLY A 129 5.10 1.78 6.14
C GLY A 129 4.79 2.90 5.13
N PRO A 130 5.28 4.10 5.40
CA PRO A 130 5.14 5.24 4.50
C PRO A 130 5.84 4.97 3.17
N VAL A 131 5.35 5.61 2.10
CA VAL A 131 5.99 5.53 0.78
C VAL A 131 7.42 6.02 0.87
N LEU A 132 8.32 5.27 0.26
CA LEU A 132 9.75 5.60 0.23
C LEU A 132 10.33 5.43 -1.18
N ARG A 133 11.51 6.02 -1.40
CA ARG A 133 12.28 5.73 -2.60
C ARG A 133 13.17 4.50 -2.40
N SER A 134 13.10 3.58 -3.35
CA SER A 134 14.00 2.42 -3.41
C SER A 134 15.46 2.89 -3.48
N ARG A 135 16.33 2.28 -2.67
CA ARG A 135 17.78 2.59 -2.68
C ARG A 135 18.48 2.11 -3.94
N THR A 136 17.86 1.19 -4.67
CA THR A 136 18.46 0.56 -5.86
C THR A 136 17.94 1.12 -7.17
N THR A 137 16.63 1.43 -7.25
CA THR A 137 15.98 1.87 -8.50
C THR A 137 15.49 3.31 -8.43
N HIS A 138 15.46 3.92 -7.23
CA HIS A 138 14.90 5.25 -6.95
C HIS A 138 13.38 5.38 -7.23
N GLU A 139 12.70 4.29 -7.55
CA GLU A 139 11.25 4.27 -7.71
C GLU A 139 10.54 4.49 -6.38
N LEU A 140 9.33 5.07 -6.44
CA LEU A 140 8.45 5.20 -5.29
C LEU A 140 7.80 3.85 -5.02
N VAL A 141 7.94 3.37 -3.78
CA VAL A 141 7.43 2.07 -3.35
C VAL A 141 6.78 2.16 -1.98
N ILE A 142 5.76 1.33 -1.78
CA ILE A 142 5.09 1.14 -0.50
C ILE A 142 5.71 -0.09 0.16
N PRO A 143 6.39 0.04 1.30
CA PRO A 143 6.94 -1.09 2.03
C PRO A 143 5.85 -1.84 2.78
N VAL A 144 5.77 -3.15 2.57
CA VAL A 144 4.90 -4.09 3.29
C VAL A 144 5.80 -5.12 3.94
N THR A 145 5.76 -5.24 5.25
CA THR A 145 6.79 -5.96 6.00
C THR A 145 6.24 -6.91 7.04
N LEU A 146 6.99 -7.98 7.31
CA LEU A 146 6.77 -8.92 8.40
C LEU A 146 8.06 -9.11 9.19
N ARG A 147 7.90 -9.26 10.51
CA ARG A 147 8.97 -9.68 11.42
C ARG A 147 9.26 -11.17 11.19
N VAL A 148 10.53 -11.54 11.20
CA VAL A 148 10.98 -12.93 11.17
C VAL A 148 11.54 -13.28 12.53
N ASN A 149 11.12 -14.44 13.07
CA ASN A 149 11.50 -14.91 14.40
C ASN A 149 12.17 -16.28 14.35
N ASP A 150 12.88 -16.61 15.42
CA ASP A 150 13.23 -18.00 15.72
C ASP A 150 12.12 -18.70 16.53
N ALA A 151 12.35 -19.96 16.87
CA ALA A 151 11.41 -20.78 17.64
C ALA A 151 11.11 -20.23 19.05
N TYR A 152 11.95 -19.34 19.57
CA TYR A 152 11.80 -18.69 20.88
C TYR A 152 11.29 -17.25 20.78
N ASN A 153 10.73 -16.89 19.61
CA ASN A 153 10.27 -15.53 19.29
C ASN A 153 11.37 -14.47 19.30
N GLY A 154 12.63 -14.87 19.19
CA GLY A 154 13.78 -13.97 19.02
C GLY A 154 13.80 -13.35 17.62
N PHE A 155 14.12 -12.04 17.53
CA PHE A 155 14.18 -11.32 16.26
C PHE A 155 15.32 -11.84 15.38
N ARG A 156 14.97 -12.30 14.18
CA ARG A 156 15.92 -12.82 13.17
C ARG A 156 15.99 -11.96 11.92
N GLY A 157 15.11 -10.96 11.82
CA GLY A 157 15.16 -10.03 10.71
C GLY A 157 13.79 -9.59 10.20
N VAL A 158 13.77 -9.06 8.98
CA VAL A 158 12.58 -8.51 8.34
C VAL A 158 12.44 -9.05 6.92
N LEU A 159 11.27 -9.59 6.62
CA LEU A 159 10.80 -9.79 5.25
C LEU A 159 10.11 -8.51 4.76
N LEU A 160 10.48 -8.07 3.57
CA LEU A 160 9.94 -6.89 2.91
C LEU A 160 9.43 -7.25 1.52
N ALA A 161 8.21 -6.87 1.22
CA ALA A 161 7.71 -6.68 -0.14
C ALA A 161 7.60 -5.17 -0.41
N THR A 162 7.96 -4.75 -1.60
CA THR A 162 7.75 -3.37 -2.04
C THR A 162 6.72 -3.34 -3.16
N ILE A 163 5.60 -2.63 -2.95
CA ILE A 163 4.56 -2.43 -3.96
C ILE A 163 4.91 -1.16 -4.74
N LYS A 164 4.82 -1.20 -6.07
CA LYS A 164 5.04 -0.04 -6.93
C LYS A 164 3.90 0.97 -6.77
N VAL A 165 4.19 2.23 -6.49
CA VAL A 165 3.19 3.30 -6.57
C VAL A 165 2.63 3.43 -7.98
N ASP A 166 3.46 3.23 -9.01
CA ASP A 166 3.05 3.23 -10.42
C ASP A 166 2.06 2.13 -10.79
N TYR A 167 1.95 1.06 -10.00
CA TYR A 167 0.90 0.06 -10.18
C TYR A 167 -0.48 0.70 -9.95
N PHE A 168 -0.65 1.41 -8.86
CA PHE A 168 -1.90 2.15 -8.56
C PHE A 168 -2.12 3.28 -9.56
N ARG A 169 -1.06 4.01 -9.95
CA ARG A 169 -1.13 5.07 -10.97
C ARG A 169 -1.71 4.56 -12.28
N ARG A 170 -1.21 3.43 -12.77
CA ARG A 170 -1.72 2.81 -14.01
C ARG A 170 -3.14 2.29 -13.86
N PHE A 171 -3.43 1.59 -12.76
CA PHE A 171 -4.77 1.06 -12.55
C PHE A 171 -5.81 2.17 -12.45
N TYR A 172 -5.53 3.22 -11.69
CA TYR A 172 -6.48 4.32 -11.49
C TYR A 172 -6.52 5.32 -12.66
N SER A 173 -5.57 5.25 -13.60
CA SER A 173 -5.61 6.08 -14.82
C SER A 173 -6.74 5.72 -15.77
N TYR A 174 -7.30 4.51 -15.66
CA TYR A 174 -8.46 4.10 -16.48
C TYR A 174 -9.77 4.79 -16.07
N TYR A 175 -9.82 5.41 -14.90
CA TYR A 175 -10.99 6.13 -14.45
C TYR A 175 -10.89 7.59 -14.90
N GLU A 176 -11.93 8.05 -15.59
CA GLU A 176 -12.06 9.46 -15.96
C GLU A 176 -12.49 10.25 -14.72
N LEU A 177 -11.73 11.29 -14.39
CA LEU A 177 -12.07 12.26 -13.35
C LEU A 177 -12.59 13.50 -14.03
N SER A 178 -13.72 14.03 -13.54
CA SER A 178 -14.25 15.32 -13.97
C SER A 178 -13.38 16.47 -13.45
N GLU A 179 -13.58 17.66 -13.99
CA GLU A 179 -12.89 18.85 -13.48
C GLU A 179 -13.25 19.10 -12.01
N GLY A 180 -12.22 19.16 -11.16
CA GLY A 180 -12.37 19.32 -9.70
C GLY A 180 -12.40 18.02 -8.92
N ASP A 181 -12.50 16.85 -9.56
CA ASP A 181 -12.43 15.56 -8.86
C ASP A 181 -11.02 15.25 -8.41
N VAL A 182 -10.92 14.66 -7.21
CA VAL A 182 -9.67 14.17 -6.64
C VAL A 182 -9.84 12.73 -6.18
N LEU A 183 -8.90 11.86 -6.57
CA LEU A 183 -8.79 10.50 -6.10
C LEU A 183 -7.56 10.38 -5.19
N VAL A 184 -7.78 9.92 -3.97
CA VAL A 184 -6.68 9.71 -3.01
C VAL A 184 -6.78 8.30 -2.44
N LEU A 185 -5.68 7.55 -2.54
CA LEU A 185 -5.46 6.30 -1.81
C LEU A 185 -4.58 6.62 -0.60
N MET A 186 -5.04 6.27 0.59
CA MET A 186 -4.30 6.53 1.84
C MET A 186 -4.41 5.37 2.82
N LEU A 187 -3.47 5.30 3.75
CA LEU A 187 -3.54 4.42 4.91
C LEU A 187 -4.57 4.94 5.93
N ALA A 188 -4.95 4.08 6.89
CA ALA A 188 -5.88 4.44 7.96
C ALA A 188 -5.37 5.59 8.84
N ASP A 189 -4.06 5.83 8.90
CA ASP A 189 -3.44 6.97 9.59
C ASP A 189 -3.45 8.26 8.75
N SER A 190 -4.11 8.26 7.59
CA SER A 190 -4.17 9.35 6.62
C SER A 190 -2.87 9.63 5.85
N THR A 191 -1.93 8.69 5.83
CA THR A 191 -0.73 8.79 4.99
C THR A 191 -1.07 8.49 3.53
N VAL A 192 -0.80 9.44 2.64
CA VAL A 192 -1.09 9.33 1.21
C VAL A 192 -0.16 8.32 0.54
N LEU A 193 -0.74 7.29 -0.06
CA LEU A 193 -0.03 6.31 -0.89
C LEU A 193 -0.02 6.70 -2.37
N TYR A 194 -1.11 7.28 -2.84
CA TYR A 194 -1.26 7.78 -4.21
C TYR A 194 -2.35 8.87 -4.24
N ALA A 195 -2.19 9.88 -5.10
CA ALA A 195 -3.19 10.92 -5.32
C ALA A 195 -3.20 11.39 -6.78
N ARG A 196 -4.40 11.68 -7.31
CA ARG A 196 -4.59 12.17 -8.69
C ARG A 196 -5.73 13.21 -8.70
N PRO A 197 -5.59 14.32 -9.40
CA PRO A 197 -4.48 14.78 -10.26
C PRO A 197 -3.34 15.49 -9.51
N MET A 198 -3.20 15.23 -8.22
CA MET A 198 -2.21 15.87 -7.35
C MET A 198 -0.76 15.51 -7.75
N PRO A 199 0.21 16.42 -7.57
CA PRO A 199 1.62 16.13 -7.82
C PRO A 199 2.18 15.10 -6.84
N ASP A 200 3.22 14.37 -7.25
CA ASP A 200 3.89 13.33 -6.45
C ASP A 200 4.41 13.83 -5.09
N SER A 201 4.56 15.14 -4.92
CA SER A 201 4.94 15.74 -3.62
C SER A 201 3.92 15.53 -2.50
N TYR A 202 2.70 15.10 -2.83
CA TYR A 202 1.68 14.71 -1.84
C TYR A 202 1.85 13.27 -1.35
N ILE A 203 2.49 12.42 -2.14
CA ILE A 203 2.75 11.03 -1.78
C ILE A 203 3.65 10.97 -0.54
N GLY A 204 3.24 10.18 0.45
CA GLY A 204 3.91 10.05 1.74
C GLY A 204 3.57 11.14 2.75
N LYS A 205 2.78 12.18 2.40
CA LYS A 205 2.31 13.16 3.38
C LYS A 205 1.17 12.58 4.20
N ASN A 206 1.12 12.96 5.47
CA ASN A 206 -0.02 12.67 6.35
C ASN A 206 -1.01 13.83 6.28
N LEU A 207 -2.26 13.53 5.95
CA LEU A 207 -3.34 14.52 5.79
C LEU A 207 -4.25 14.64 7.01
N SER A 208 -3.97 13.95 8.12
CA SER A 208 -4.82 13.94 9.33
C SER A 208 -5.14 15.33 9.88
N VAL A 209 -4.25 16.29 9.67
CA VAL A 209 -4.43 17.70 10.11
C VAL A 209 -4.79 18.66 8.96
N SER A 210 -5.00 18.12 7.75
CA SER A 210 -5.41 18.93 6.60
C SER A 210 -6.85 19.43 6.78
N PRO A 211 -7.15 20.74 6.65
CA PRO A 211 -8.51 21.26 6.75
C PRO A 211 -9.49 20.60 5.77
N LEU A 212 -9.04 20.33 4.55
CA LEU A 212 -9.82 19.65 3.53
C LEU A 212 -10.19 18.22 3.97
N PHE A 213 -9.23 17.48 4.51
CA PHE A 213 -9.45 16.11 4.97
C PHE A 213 -10.38 16.07 6.19
N LEU A 214 -10.20 16.98 7.16
CA LEU A 214 -11.10 17.11 8.29
C LEU A 214 -12.53 17.46 7.88
N GLN A 215 -12.70 18.30 6.88
CA GLN A 215 -14.01 18.63 6.32
C GLN A 215 -14.65 17.44 5.60
N MET A 216 -13.88 16.64 4.86
CA MET A 216 -14.35 15.41 4.24
C MET A 216 -14.82 14.39 5.28
N LEU A 217 -14.05 14.15 6.34
CA LEU A 217 -14.44 13.27 7.46
C LEU A 217 -15.73 13.76 8.15
N ALA A 218 -15.83 15.06 8.46
CA ALA A 218 -17.01 15.63 9.08
C ALA A 218 -18.27 15.53 8.22
N ASN A 219 -18.14 15.42 6.90
CA ASN A 219 -19.24 15.19 5.98
C ASN A 219 -19.58 13.71 5.80
N ALA A 220 -18.59 12.82 5.90
CA ALA A 220 -18.80 11.37 5.82
C ALA A 220 -19.62 10.81 7.01
N ASP A 221 -19.51 11.40 8.19
CA ASP A 221 -20.31 11.04 9.38
C ASP A 221 -21.78 11.50 9.33
N LYS A 222 -22.17 12.22 8.27
CA LYS A 222 -23.54 12.76 8.10
C LYS A 222 -24.34 12.05 7.01
N GLY A 223 -23.78 11.01 6.39
CA GLY A 223 -24.41 10.23 5.32
C GLY A 223 -24.88 8.85 5.75
#